data_eff3de2ea46bb38cf3a8ec52338733be
#
_entry.id   eff3de2ea46bb38cf3a8ec52338733be
#
_cell.length_a   1.000
_cell.length_b   1.000
_cell.length_c   1.000
_cell.angle_alpha   90.00
_cell.angle_beta   90.00
_cell.angle_gamma   90.00
#
_symmetry.space_group_name_H-M   'P 1'
#
loop_
_entity.id
_entity.type
_entity.pdbx_description
1 polymer ?
#
loop_
_entity_poly.entity_id
_entity_poly.type
_entity_poly.pdbx_seq_one_letter_code
_entity_poly.pdbx_strand_id
1 'polypeptide(L)'
;MFVFSLIIPVYNRPDELEELLNSLTNQIFDNEKISFEVIIIEDGSTQKADNIVNSFKEKLKIDYFFKANTGQGFSRNVGFERAKGDYFIVFDSDCIIPEQYLQTVFEHLQTLKLDAFGGPDKAHKSFTSIQKAISYAMTSLFSTGGIRGNKKSAEKFKPRSFNMGISREVFEKVGGYKITRMGEDIEFSIRIEKNSFKIGLIPDAFVYHKRRTNFFQFYKQLHFFGRARINVSRFFSDELKLVHLFPAFFTLSFLFLPISFLIYFPIGVIGSSIFLLYFLLIFSDAIYQTKNIYVAFLSVFAVLVQLLGYGIGFLTELLSKKR
;
A
#
# COMPACT_ATOMS: atom_id res chain seq x y z
N MET A 1 4.84 -11.60 -28.34
CA MET A 1 5.61 -10.90 -27.29
C MET A 1 4.61 -10.29 -26.33
N PHE A 2 4.70 -10.57 -25.04
CA PHE A 2 3.82 -10.05 -24.01
C PHE A 2 4.31 -8.68 -23.54
N VAL A 3 3.46 -7.67 -23.53
CA VAL A 3 3.84 -6.28 -23.26
C VAL A 3 3.27 -5.81 -21.92
N PHE A 4 4.13 -5.37 -21.01
CA PHE A 4 3.72 -4.68 -19.78
C PHE A 4 3.71 -3.16 -19.99
N SER A 5 2.66 -2.47 -19.54
CA SER A 5 2.66 -1.01 -19.38
C SER A 5 2.79 -0.68 -17.89
N LEU A 6 3.91 -0.08 -17.52
CA LEU A 6 4.20 0.31 -16.13
C LEU A 6 3.71 1.74 -15.90
N ILE A 7 2.73 1.94 -15.02
CA ILE A 7 2.04 3.22 -14.82
C ILE A 7 2.47 3.82 -13.47
N ILE A 8 3.05 5.00 -13.52
CA ILE A 8 3.68 5.66 -12.37
C ILE A 8 3.10 7.08 -12.23
N PRO A 9 2.15 7.31 -11.31
CA PRO A 9 1.72 8.66 -10.97
C PRO A 9 2.79 9.33 -10.09
N VAL A 10 3.12 10.58 -10.39
CA VAL A 10 4.15 11.37 -9.69
C VAL A 10 3.58 12.71 -9.23
N TYR A 11 3.91 13.12 -8.01
CA TYR A 11 3.60 14.44 -7.49
C TYR A 11 4.66 14.93 -6.52
N ASN A 12 5.48 15.91 -6.92
CA ASN A 12 6.56 16.51 -6.12
C ASN A 12 7.54 15.49 -5.53
N ARG A 13 7.96 14.49 -6.34
CA ARG A 13 8.86 13.41 -5.91
C ARG A 13 9.88 13.03 -7.00
N PRO A 14 10.65 13.97 -7.51
CA PRO A 14 11.61 13.69 -8.56
C PRO A 14 12.69 12.67 -8.13
N ASP A 15 13.22 12.80 -6.90
CA ASP A 15 14.29 11.92 -6.40
C ASP A 15 13.82 10.45 -6.24
N GLU A 16 12.61 10.25 -5.72
CA GLU A 16 12.04 8.90 -5.63
C GLU A 16 11.78 8.29 -7.00
N LEU A 17 11.31 9.10 -7.97
CA LEU A 17 11.13 8.65 -9.33
C LEU A 17 12.46 8.23 -9.96
N GLU A 18 13.56 8.96 -9.73
CA GLU A 18 14.89 8.60 -10.23
C GLU A 18 15.32 7.21 -9.73
N GLU A 19 15.14 6.93 -8.45
CA GLU A 19 15.47 5.62 -7.88
C GLU A 19 14.61 4.50 -8.48
N LEU A 20 13.32 4.75 -8.69
CA LEU A 20 12.43 3.80 -9.35
C LEU A 20 12.86 3.55 -10.79
N LEU A 21 13.13 4.59 -11.59
CA LEU A 21 13.59 4.45 -12.99
C LEU A 21 14.93 3.72 -13.06
N ASN A 22 15.88 4.01 -12.17
CA ASN A 22 17.13 3.25 -12.06
C ASN A 22 16.87 1.76 -11.81
N SER A 23 15.92 1.41 -10.95
CA SER A 23 15.58 0.00 -10.69
C SER A 23 14.94 -0.68 -11.92
N LEU A 24 14.21 0.07 -12.76
CA LEU A 24 13.62 -0.44 -13.99
C LEU A 24 14.66 -0.66 -15.10
N THR A 25 15.77 0.09 -15.13
CA THR A 25 16.86 -0.17 -16.08
C THR A 25 17.61 -1.48 -15.80
N ASN A 26 17.50 -2.01 -14.59
CA ASN A 26 18.15 -3.24 -14.15
C ASN A 26 17.25 -4.48 -14.24
N GLN A 27 16.09 -4.40 -14.93
CA GLN A 27 15.21 -5.55 -15.06
C GLN A 27 15.82 -6.65 -15.91
N ILE A 28 15.74 -7.89 -15.39
CA ILE A 28 16.24 -9.11 -16.04
C ILE A 28 15.03 -9.97 -16.40
N PHE A 29 14.82 -10.19 -17.71
CA PHE A 29 13.71 -10.99 -18.22
C PHE A 29 14.02 -11.54 -19.62
N ASP A 30 13.23 -12.49 -20.09
CA ASP A 30 13.32 -13.07 -21.44
C ASP A 30 12.83 -12.05 -22.49
N ASN A 31 13.75 -11.37 -23.15
CA ASN A 31 13.48 -10.33 -24.14
C ASN A 31 12.77 -10.85 -25.41
N GLU A 32 12.76 -12.14 -25.66
CA GLU A 32 12.01 -12.72 -26.79
C GLU A 32 10.51 -12.85 -26.45
N LYS A 33 10.19 -12.99 -25.16
CA LYS A 33 8.80 -13.19 -24.70
C LYS A 33 8.18 -11.96 -24.09
N ILE A 34 8.98 -11.08 -23.45
CA ILE A 34 8.53 -9.95 -22.65
C ILE A 34 9.10 -8.64 -23.20
N SER A 35 8.29 -7.61 -23.18
CA SER A 35 8.73 -6.21 -23.31
C SER A 35 7.92 -5.32 -22.38
N PHE A 36 8.40 -4.10 -22.14
CA PHE A 36 7.64 -3.15 -21.33
C PHE A 36 7.81 -1.70 -21.81
N GLU A 37 6.87 -0.88 -21.47
CA GLU A 37 6.90 0.57 -21.59
C GLU A 37 6.61 1.21 -20.22
N VAL A 38 7.10 2.41 -19.99
CA VAL A 38 6.91 3.17 -18.76
C VAL A 38 6.05 4.39 -19.07
N ILE A 39 4.95 4.57 -18.33
CA ILE A 39 4.03 5.68 -18.50
C ILE A 39 4.04 6.49 -17.20
N ILE A 40 4.60 7.69 -17.28
CA ILE A 40 4.74 8.59 -16.12
C ILE A 40 3.70 9.69 -16.25
N ILE A 41 2.81 9.79 -15.24
CA ILE A 41 1.81 10.83 -15.16
C ILE A 41 2.17 11.80 -14.03
N GLU A 42 2.68 12.95 -14.41
CA GLU A 42 3.02 14.03 -13.48
C GLU A 42 1.75 14.82 -13.13
N ASP A 43 1.30 14.72 -11.88
CA ASP A 43 0.00 15.22 -11.40
C ASP A 43 0.10 16.64 -10.83
N GLY A 44 0.57 17.60 -11.64
CA GLY A 44 0.60 19.02 -11.29
C GLY A 44 1.70 19.39 -10.27
N SER A 45 2.85 18.73 -10.36
CA SER A 45 4.00 19.02 -9.49
C SER A 45 4.52 20.43 -9.68
N THR A 46 4.94 21.06 -8.59
CA THR A 46 5.75 22.29 -8.60
C THR A 46 7.23 21.97 -8.85
N GLN A 47 7.70 20.82 -8.35
CA GLN A 47 9.00 20.24 -8.66
C GLN A 47 8.79 19.16 -9.72
N LYS A 48 8.97 19.52 -10.99
CA LYS A 48 8.80 18.60 -12.12
C LYS A 48 9.95 17.61 -12.21
N ALA A 49 9.62 16.41 -12.70
CA ALA A 49 10.59 15.34 -12.93
C ALA A 49 11.05 15.21 -14.39
N ASP A 50 10.70 16.16 -15.26
CA ASP A 50 10.99 16.13 -16.69
C ASP A 50 12.49 15.96 -17.01
N ASN A 51 13.38 16.66 -16.30
CA ASN A 51 14.83 16.51 -16.47
C ASN A 51 15.30 15.08 -16.15
N ILE A 52 14.80 14.50 -15.06
CA ILE A 52 15.10 13.12 -14.69
C ILE A 52 14.57 12.17 -15.75
N VAL A 53 13.31 12.31 -16.13
CA VAL A 53 12.71 11.46 -17.17
C VAL A 53 13.51 11.50 -18.47
N ASN A 54 13.96 12.68 -18.89
CA ASN A 54 14.75 12.83 -20.10
C ASN A 54 16.08 12.07 -20.07
N SER A 55 16.75 11.97 -18.90
CA SER A 55 18.00 11.23 -18.75
C SER A 55 17.84 9.69 -18.87
N PHE A 56 16.60 9.18 -18.81
CA PHE A 56 16.32 7.74 -18.96
C PHE A 56 15.74 7.35 -20.32
N LYS A 57 15.40 8.30 -21.22
CA LYS A 57 14.75 8.00 -22.50
C LYS A 57 15.56 7.13 -23.46
N GLU A 58 16.89 7.15 -23.35
CA GLU A 58 17.77 6.28 -24.14
C GLU A 58 17.79 4.82 -23.61
N LYS A 59 17.45 4.62 -22.33
CA LYS A 59 17.49 3.32 -21.65
C LYS A 59 16.11 2.68 -21.52
N LEU A 60 15.06 3.49 -21.42
CA LEU A 60 13.68 3.06 -21.19
C LEU A 60 12.74 3.70 -22.21
N LYS A 61 11.77 2.94 -22.69
CA LYS A 61 10.67 3.46 -23.52
C LYS A 61 9.68 4.20 -22.62
N ILE A 62 9.84 5.52 -22.49
CA ILE A 62 9.05 6.34 -21.56
C ILE A 62 8.05 7.22 -22.32
N ASP A 63 6.79 7.17 -21.92
CA ASP A 63 5.75 8.16 -22.21
C ASP A 63 5.53 9.02 -20.95
N TYR A 64 5.93 10.30 -21.03
CA TYR A 64 5.77 11.25 -19.92
C TYR A 64 4.67 12.26 -20.24
N PHE A 65 3.71 12.39 -19.33
CA PHE A 65 2.58 13.28 -19.48
C PHE A 65 2.37 14.12 -18.21
N PHE A 66 2.43 15.45 -18.38
CA PHE A 66 2.13 16.41 -17.32
C PHE A 66 0.68 16.88 -17.41
N LYS A 67 -0.02 16.95 -16.30
CA LYS A 67 -1.40 17.46 -16.20
C LYS A 67 -1.63 18.24 -14.91
N ALA A 68 -2.74 18.99 -14.83
CA ALA A 68 -3.19 19.60 -13.57
C ALA A 68 -3.48 18.53 -12.51
N ASN A 69 -3.27 18.86 -11.23
CA ASN A 69 -3.48 17.92 -10.13
C ASN A 69 -4.96 17.51 -10.00
N THR A 70 -5.22 16.22 -10.13
CA THR A 70 -6.55 15.61 -9.92
C THR A 70 -6.51 14.45 -8.93
N GLY A 71 -5.32 14.15 -8.40
CA GLY A 71 -5.06 13.07 -7.46
C GLY A 71 -4.68 11.76 -8.13
N GLN A 72 -4.11 10.89 -7.32
CA GLN A 72 -3.41 9.67 -7.77
C GLN A 72 -4.29 8.68 -8.54
N GLY A 73 -5.55 8.48 -8.14
CA GLY A 73 -6.46 7.55 -8.83
C GLY A 73 -6.74 7.99 -10.27
N PHE A 74 -7.07 9.26 -10.47
CA PHE A 74 -7.34 9.78 -11.81
C PHE A 74 -6.08 9.92 -12.65
N SER A 75 -4.93 10.13 -12.04
CA SER A 75 -3.65 10.09 -12.74
C SER A 75 -3.34 8.67 -13.25
N ARG A 76 -3.65 7.64 -12.49
CA ARG A 76 -3.55 6.24 -12.95
C ARG A 76 -4.49 5.96 -14.11
N ASN A 77 -5.70 6.55 -14.13
CA ASN A 77 -6.64 6.42 -15.26
C ASN A 77 -6.03 6.97 -16.55
N VAL A 78 -5.44 8.16 -16.50
CA VAL A 78 -4.74 8.72 -17.66
C VAL A 78 -3.62 7.78 -18.12
N GLY A 79 -2.92 7.14 -17.18
CA GLY A 79 -1.92 6.11 -17.50
C GLY A 79 -2.53 4.89 -18.19
N PHE A 80 -3.67 4.39 -17.73
CA PHE A 80 -4.39 3.28 -18.35
C PHE A 80 -4.84 3.60 -19.79
N GLU A 81 -5.36 4.82 -20.02
CA GLU A 81 -5.79 5.27 -21.35
C GLU A 81 -4.62 5.36 -22.36
N ARG A 82 -3.41 5.63 -21.86
CA ARG A 82 -2.19 5.75 -22.69
C ARG A 82 -1.48 4.41 -22.89
N ALA A 83 -1.78 3.41 -22.09
CA ALA A 83 -1.14 2.12 -22.07
C ALA A 83 -1.40 1.29 -23.34
N LYS A 84 -0.35 0.70 -23.90
CA LYS A 84 -0.39 -0.11 -25.13
C LYS A 84 -0.16 -1.60 -24.86
N GLY A 85 0.26 -1.97 -23.66
CA GLY A 85 0.57 -3.35 -23.26
C GLY A 85 -0.65 -4.24 -23.08
N ASP A 86 -0.41 -5.52 -22.90
CA ASP A 86 -1.43 -6.54 -22.61
C ASP A 86 -1.85 -6.51 -21.15
N TYR A 87 -0.93 -6.05 -20.30
CA TYR A 87 -1.10 -6.00 -18.85
C TYR A 87 -0.54 -4.69 -18.28
N PHE A 88 -1.31 -4.04 -17.42
CA PHE A 88 -0.98 -2.76 -16.82
C PHE A 88 -0.54 -2.97 -15.38
N ILE A 89 0.64 -2.48 -15.00
CA ILE A 89 1.15 -2.56 -13.64
C ILE A 89 1.32 -1.16 -13.09
N VAL A 90 0.69 -0.89 -11.96
CA VAL A 90 0.78 0.38 -11.26
C VAL A 90 1.85 0.28 -10.17
N PHE A 91 2.73 1.27 -10.12
CA PHE A 91 3.67 1.49 -9.02
C PHE A 91 3.50 2.89 -8.45
N ASP A 92 3.66 3.02 -7.13
CA ASP A 92 3.87 4.34 -6.53
C ASP A 92 5.33 4.80 -6.80
N SER A 93 5.55 6.10 -6.98
CA SER A 93 6.86 6.64 -7.35
C SER A 93 7.98 6.39 -6.31
N ASP A 94 7.61 6.02 -5.08
CA ASP A 94 8.53 5.69 -3.99
C ASP A 94 8.82 4.18 -3.84
N CYS A 95 8.63 3.42 -4.93
CA CYS A 95 8.98 2.01 -5.00
C CYS A 95 10.36 1.79 -5.64
N ILE A 96 11.06 0.74 -5.21
CA ILE A 96 12.25 0.17 -5.88
C ILE A 96 11.87 -1.24 -6.33
N ILE A 97 12.06 -1.53 -7.61
CA ILE A 97 11.59 -2.77 -8.23
C ILE A 97 12.74 -3.78 -8.28
N PRO A 98 12.58 -5.01 -7.74
CA PRO A 98 13.58 -6.07 -7.85
C PRO A 98 13.89 -6.43 -9.30
N GLU A 99 15.13 -6.80 -9.59
CA GLU A 99 15.64 -7.06 -10.94
C GLU A 99 14.84 -8.11 -11.72
N GLN A 100 14.31 -9.13 -11.05
CA GLN A 100 13.54 -10.22 -11.69
C GLN A 100 12.02 -10.04 -11.61
N TYR A 101 11.55 -8.85 -11.26
CA TYR A 101 10.12 -8.61 -11.02
C TYR A 101 9.26 -8.93 -12.25
N LEU A 102 9.60 -8.41 -13.43
CA LEU A 102 8.81 -8.62 -14.66
C LEU A 102 8.79 -10.08 -15.08
N GLN A 103 9.92 -10.78 -14.98
CA GLN A 103 10.02 -12.23 -15.25
C GLN A 103 9.10 -13.01 -14.29
N THR A 104 9.19 -12.74 -12.99
CA THR A 104 8.39 -13.38 -11.96
C THR A 104 6.90 -13.17 -12.21
N VAL A 105 6.48 -11.95 -12.51
CA VAL A 105 5.07 -11.65 -12.82
C VAL A 105 4.61 -12.42 -14.05
N PHE A 106 5.39 -12.41 -15.12
CA PHE A 106 5.04 -13.12 -16.36
C PHE A 106 4.82 -14.61 -16.13
N GLU A 107 5.74 -15.29 -15.45
CA GLU A 107 5.64 -16.74 -15.16
C GLU A 107 4.40 -17.09 -14.34
N HIS A 108 4.10 -16.27 -13.31
CA HIS A 108 2.90 -16.48 -12.51
C HIS A 108 1.62 -16.20 -13.29
N LEU A 109 1.59 -15.21 -14.16
CA LEU A 109 0.43 -14.93 -15.02
C LEU A 109 0.19 -16.09 -16.00
N GLN A 110 1.24 -16.69 -16.56
CA GLN A 110 1.10 -17.86 -17.44
C GLN A 110 0.52 -19.07 -16.71
N THR A 111 0.91 -19.26 -15.45
CA THR A 111 0.52 -20.43 -14.63
C THR A 111 -0.84 -20.23 -13.96
N LEU A 112 -1.04 -19.09 -13.30
CA LEU A 112 -2.20 -18.84 -12.47
C LEU A 112 -3.40 -18.28 -13.25
N LYS A 113 -3.19 -17.76 -14.46
CA LYS A 113 -4.21 -17.11 -15.30
C LYS A 113 -5.00 -16.06 -14.50
N LEU A 114 -4.29 -15.10 -13.92
CA LEU A 114 -4.89 -14.00 -13.16
C LEU A 114 -5.26 -12.85 -14.08
N ASP A 115 -6.44 -12.28 -13.86
CA ASP A 115 -6.88 -11.05 -14.54
C ASP A 115 -6.39 -9.79 -13.80
N ALA A 116 -6.22 -9.90 -12.48
CA ALA A 116 -5.60 -8.89 -11.65
C ALA A 116 -4.73 -9.52 -10.56
N PHE A 117 -3.65 -8.85 -10.20
CA PHE A 117 -2.80 -9.30 -9.11
C PHE A 117 -2.33 -8.12 -8.23
N GLY A 118 -1.83 -8.47 -7.05
CA GLY A 118 -0.98 -7.61 -6.27
C GLY A 118 0.21 -8.37 -5.72
N GLY A 119 1.28 -7.67 -5.46
CA GLY A 119 2.44 -8.18 -4.75
C GLY A 119 2.63 -7.52 -3.39
N PRO A 120 3.35 -8.18 -2.46
CA PRO A 120 3.64 -7.60 -1.16
C PRO A 120 4.68 -6.49 -1.24
N ASP A 121 4.76 -5.69 -0.18
CA ASP A 121 5.84 -4.74 0.03
C ASP A 121 6.85 -5.28 1.05
N LYS A 122 8.13 -5.00 0.83
CA LYS A 122 9.22 -5.38 1.74
C LYS A 122 10.04 -4.16 2.15
N ALA A 123 10.72 -4.27 3.31
CA ALA A 123 11.69 -3.29 3.73
C ALA A 123 13.01 -3.49 2.97
N HIS A 124 13.53 -2.43 2.36
CA HIS A 124 14.85 -2.47 1.75
C HIS A 124 15.95 -2.42 2.81
N LYS A 125 17.13 -2.97 2.50
CA LYS A 125 18.29 -3.01 3.44
C LYS A 125 18.73 -1.60 3.89
N SER A 126 18.61 -0.61 3.01
CA SER A 126 18.96 0.80 3.29
C SER A 126 17.96 1.53 4.20
N PHE A 127 16.82 0.93 4.55
CA PHE A 127 15.82 1.58 5.38
C PHE A 127 16.36 1.86 6.78
N THR A 128 16.07 3.05 7.29
CA THR A 128 16.40 3.46 8.66
C THR A 128 15.68 2.57 9.69
N SER A 129 16.12 2.60 10.94
CA SER A 129 15.49 1.85 12.02
C SER A 129 14.01 2.21 12.20
N ILE A 130 13.64 3.50 12.03
CA ILE A 130 12.24 3.95 12.07
C ILE A 130 11.44 3.33 10.91
N GLN A 131 11.96 3.36 9.70
CA GLN A 131 11.30 2.77 8.53
C GLN A 131 11.12 1.25 8.66
N LYS A 132 12.11 0.55 9.24
CA LYS A 132 12.01 -0.89 9.55
C LYS A 132 10.93 -1.17 10.60
N ALA A 133 10.86 -0.34 11.65
CA ALA A 133 9.82 -0.45 12.68
C ALA A 133 8.41 -0.18 12.11
N ILE A 134 8.25 0.83 11.27
CA ILE A 134 7.00 1.11 10.55
C ILE A 134 6.64 -0.06 9.61
N SER A 135 7.64 -0.62 8.91
CA SER A 135 7.41 -1.78 8.05
C SER A 135 6.88 -2.96 8.86
N TYR A 136 7.51 -3.27 10.01
CA TYR A 136 7.02 -4.29 10.94
C TYR A 136 5.56 -4.02 11.34
N ALA A 137 5.26 -2.82 11.83
CA ALA A 137 3.91 -2.46 12.26
C ALA A 137 2.87 -2.66 11.14
N MET A 138 3.22 -2.37 9.88
CA MET A 138 2.31 -2.50 8.74
C MET A 138 2.16 -3.92 8.19
N THR A 139 3.05 -4.84 8.52
CA THR A 139 3.08 -6.20 7.94
C THR A 139 2.88 -7.31 8.97
N SER A 140 3.09 -7.04 10.27
CA SER A 140 2.92 -8.04 11.33
C SER A 140 1.49 -8.52 11.45
N LEU A 141 1.34 -9.83 11.70
CA LEU A 141 0.04 -10.44 11.98
C LEU A 141 -0.63 -9.86 13.22
N PHE A 142 0.17 -9.53 14.24
CA PHE A 142 -0.32 -9.02 15.53
C PHE A 142 -0.78 -7.56 15.49
N SER A 143 -0.43 -6.81 14.45
CA SER A 143 -0.84 -5.40 14.28
C SER A 143 -1.90 -5.19 13.22
N THR A 144 -1.83 -5.92 12.09
CA THR A 144 -2.71 -5.74 10.93
C THR A 144 -3.55 -6.96 10.59
N GLY A 145 -3.41 -8.08 11.32
CA GLY A 145 -4.05 -9.34 10.94
C GLY A 145 -3.55 -9.92 9.61
N GLY A 146 -2.38 -9.46 9.13
CA GLY A 146 -1.78 -9.97 7.90
C GLY A 146 -2.44 -9.46 6.60
N ILE A 147 -3.24 -8.40 6.65
CA ILE A 147 -4.03 -7.87 5.50
C ILE A 147 -3.14 -7.48 4.30
N ARG A 148 -1.85 -7.19 4.52
CA ARG A 148 -0.93 -6.73 3.46
C ARG A 148 -0.12 -7.86 2.81
N GLY A 149 -0.82 -8.88 2.26
CA GLY A 149 -0.14 -9.91 1.44
C GLY A 149 0.39 -11.11 2.23
N ASN A 150 -0.16 -11.39 3.40
CA ASN A 150 0.09 -12.65 4.09
C ASN A 150 -0.92 -13.71 3.62
N LYS A 151 -0.44 -14.93 3.27
CA LYS A 151 -1.30 -16.08 2.91
C LYS A 151 -2.31 -16.47 4.00
N LYS A 152 -2.10 -16.03 5.24
CA LYS A 152 -2.96 -16.26 6.41
C LYS A 152 -3.88 -15.07 6.72
N SER A 153 -4.12 -14.17 5.77
CA SER A 153 -4.98 -12.99 5.99
C SER A 153 -6.40 -13.40 6.37
N ALA A 154 -6.98 -12.67 7.31
CA ALA A 154 -8.40 -12.81 7.71
C ALA A 154 -9.38 -12.30 6.64
N GLU A 155 -8.91 -11.67 5.56
CA GLU A 155 -9.70 -11.13 4.46
C GLU A 155 -9.26 -11.68 3.11
N LYS A 156 -10.18 -11.68 2.12
CA LYS A 156 -9.83 -11.89 0.71
C LYS A 156 -8.81 -10.82 0.29
N PHE A 157 -7.78 -11.27 -0.42
CA PHE A 157 -6.72 -10.40 -0.87
C PHE A 157 -7.25 -9.34 -1.84
N LYS A 158 -6.95 -8.09 -1.57
CA LYS A 158 -7.24 -6.95 -2.46
C LYS A 158 -5.91 -6.26 -2.82
N PRO A 159 -5.56 -6.23 -4.10
CA PRO A 159 -4.37 -5.53 -4.58
C PRO A 159 -4.31 -4.08 -4.09
N ARG A 160 -3.11 -3.62 -3.81
CA ARG A 160 -2.83 -2.23 -3.43
C ARG A 160 -2.09 -1.53 -4.56
N SER A 161 -2.46 -0.31 -4.85
CA SER A 161 -1.97 0.42 -6.01
C SER A 161 -0.46 0.71 -6.04
N PHE A 162 0.25 0.52 -4.94
CA PHE A 162 1.73 0.59 -4.97
C PHE A 162 2.37 -0.59 -5.72
N ASN A 163 1.65 -1.70 -5.93
CA ASN A 163 2.07 -2.90 -6.63
C ASN A 163 0.84 -3.70 -7.06
N MET A 164 0.15 -3.20 -8.07
CA MET A 164 -1.09 -3.77 -8.59
C MET A 164 -1.00 -3.93 -10.09
N GLY A 165 -1.31 -5.13 -10.59
CA GLY A 165 -1.44 -5.38 -12.02
C GLY A 165 -2.87 -5.74 -12.41
N ILE A 166 -3.29 -5.32 -13.60
CA ILE A 166 -4.56 -5.67 -14.23
C ILE A 166 -4.35 -5.98 -15.71
N SER A 167 -5.12 -6.92 -16.26
CA SER A 167 -5.15 -7.14 -17.70
C SER A 167 -5.84 -5.97 -18.43
N ARG A 168 -5.54 -5.79 -19.70
CA ARG A 168 -6.25 -4.83 -20.56
C ARG A 168 -7.76 -5.08 -20.54
N GLU A 169 -8.19 -6.34 -20.57
CA GLU A 169 -9.60 -6.72 -20.52
C GLU A 169 -10.31 -6.22 -19.24
N VAL A 170 -9.61 -6.27 -18.10
CA VAL A 170 -10.15 -5.69 -16.84
C VAL A 170 -10.40 -4.20 -17.00
N PHE A 171 -9.44 -3.44 -17.57
CA PHE A 171 -9.63 -2.01 -17.78
C PHE A 171 -10.78 -1.72 -18.74
N GLU A 172 -10.87 -2.44 -19.85
CA GLU A 172 -11.93 -2.25 -20.85
C GLU A 172 -13.34 -2.54 -20.31
N LYS A 173 -13.50 -3.55 -19.46
CA LYS A 173 -14.82 -3.94 -18.91
C LYS A 173 -15.19 -3.21 -17.61
N VAL A 174 -14.22 -2.98 -16.72
CA VAL A 174 -14.48 -2.42 -15.38
C VAL A 174 -14.26 -0.90 -15.36
N GLY A 175 -13.47 -0.38 -16.30
CA GLY A 175 -12.97 0.99 -16.32
C GLY A 175 -11.85 1.20 -15.31
N GLY A 176 -11.43 2.45 -15.12
CA GLY A 176 -10.40 2.84 -14.17
C GLY A 176 -10.92 3.09 -12.74
N TYR A 177 -10.15 3.82 -11.96
CA TYR A 177 -10.50 4.26 -10.62
C TYR A 177 -11.67 5.24 -10.65
N LYS A 178 -12.71 5.02 -9.85
CA LYS A 178 -13.88 5.92 -9.74
C LYS A 178 -13.70 7.00 -8.69
N ILE A 179 -12.84 6.76 -7.72
CA ILE A 179 -12.44 7.74 -6.70
C ILE A 179 -10.93 7.96 -6.78
N THR A 180 -10.51 9.18 -6.48
CA THR A 180 -9.10 9.55 -6.66
C THR A 180 -8.26 9.37 -5.39
N ARG A 181 -8.89 9.31 -4.20
CA ARG A 181 -8.24 9.21 -2.89
C ARG A 181 -9.14 8.46 -1.90
N MET A 182 -8.57 8.05 -0.76
CA MET A 182 -9.30 7.44 0.36
C MET A 182 -9.93 6.08 0.04
N GLY A 183 -9.09 5.15 -0.40
CA GLY A 183 -9.46 3.75 -0.62
C GLY A 183 -9.80 3.44 -2.08
N GLU A 184 -9.26 4.22 -3.00
CA GLU A 184 -9.42 4.06 -4.45
C GLU A 184 -8.98 2.68 -4.95
N ASP A 185 -7.91 2.12 -4.37
CA ASP A 185 -7.42 0.78 -4.68
C ASP A 185 -8.37 -0.32 -4.19
N ILE A 186 -8.97 -0.14 -3.01
CA ILE A 186 -9.94 -1.08 -2.46
C ILE A 186 -11.23 -1.04 -3.29
N GLU A 187 -11.75 0.16 -3.58
CA GLU A 187 -12.94 0.35 -4.42
C GLU A 187 -12.76 -0.32 -5.78
N PHE A 188 -11.63 -0.08 -6.43
CA PHE A 188 -11.32 -0.67 -7.73
C PHE A 188 -11.23 -2.18 -7.67
N SER A 189 -10.51 -2.73 -6.67
CA SER A 189 -10.40 -4.18 -6.46
C SER A 189 -11.77 -4.85 -6.25
N ILE A 190 -12.68 -4.21 -5.50
CA ILE A 190 -14.04 -4.73 -5.29
C ILE A 190 -14.81 -4.77 -6.62
N ARG A 191 -14.70 -3.75 -7.47
CA ARG A 191 -15.37 -3.76 -8.77
C ARG A 191 -14.81 -4.83 -9.70
N ILE A 192 -13.49 -5.05 -9.69
CA ILE A 192 -12.86 -6.15 -10.45
C ILE A 192 -13.44 -7.49 -9.98
N GLU A 193 -13.49 -7.74 -8.67
CA GLU A 193 -14.06 -8.97 -8.10
C GLU A 193 -15.54 -9.14 -8.46
N LYS A 194 -16.35 -8.06 -8.34
CA LYS A 194 -17.79 -8.10 -8.68
C LYS A 194 -18.08 -8.35 -10.16
N ASN A 195 -17.13 -8.08 -11.05
CA ASN A 195 -17.21 -8.44 -12.47
C ASN A 195 -16.64 -9.85 -12.77
N SER A 196 -16.47 -10.68 -11.75
CA SER A 196 -16.05 -12.08 -11.86
C SER A 196 -14.62 -12.27 -12.40
N PHE A 197 -13.79 -11.27 -12.39
CA PHE A 197 -12.38 -11.39 -12.72
C PHE A 197 -11.58 -12.07 -11.60
N LYS A 198 -10.59 -12.85 -11.98
CA LYS A 198 -9.74 -13.61 -11.07
C LYS A 198 -8.64 -12.74 -10.50
N ILE A 199 -8.74 -12.42 -9.22
CA ILE A 199 -7.73 -11.66 -8.48
C ILE A 199 -6.86 -12.60 -7.65
N GLY A 200 -5.54 -12.40 -7.65
CA GLY A 200 -4.60 -13.18 -6.85
C GLY A 200 -3.44 -12.40 -6.26
N LEU A 201 -2.82 -12.99 -5.25
CA LEU A 201 -1.55 -12.54 -4.70
C LEU A 201 -0.41 -13.29 -5.41
N ILE A 202 0.59 -12.56 -5.90
CA ILE A 202 1.88 -13.11 -6.34
C ILE A 202 2.92 -12.79 -5.25
N PRO A 203 3.22 -13.72 -4.33
CA PRO A 203 4.09 -13.42 -3.18
C PRO A 203 5.52 -13.04 -3.55
N ASP A 204 5.99 -13.54 -4.69
CA ASP A 204 7.36 -13.32 -5.15
C ASP A 204 7.50 -12.05 -6.00
N ALA A 205 6.40 -11.47 -6.48
CA ALA A 205 6.36 -10.17 -7.13
C ALA A 205 6.29 -9.03 -6.10
N PHE A 206 7.26 -8.98 -5.20
CA PHE A 206 7.32 -7.93 -4.19
C PHE A 206 8.04 -6.67 -4.71
N VAL A 207 7.76 -5.54 -4.07
CA VAL A 207 8.48 -4.28 -4.27
C VAL A 207 9.06 -3.77 -2.94
N TYR A 208 10.14 -3.01 -2.99
CA TYR A 208 10.62 -2.28 -1.83
C TYR A 208 9.93 -0.92 -1.81
N HIS A 209 8.90 -0.77 -0.97
CA HIS A 209 8.12 0.45 -0.87
C HIS A 209 8.64 1.31 0.29
N LYS A 210 9.10 2.53 0.00
CA LYS A 210 9.65 3.44 1.00
C LYS A 210 8.60 3.77 2.05
N ARG A 211 8.97 3.54 3.30
CA ARG A 211 8.13 3.90 4.45
C ARG A 211 8.33 5.36 4.84
N ARG A 212 7.36 5.91 5.55
CA ARG A 212 7.49 7.24 6.15
C ARG A 212 8.73 7.28 7.03
N THR A 213 9.43 8.42 7.04
CA THR A 213 10.72 8.59 7.71
C THR A 213 10.59 8.96 9.18
N ASN A 214 9.39 9.37 9.63
CA ASN A 214 9.10 9.68 11.01
C ASN A 214 7.68 9.26 11.43
N PHE A 215 7.44 9.14 12.74
CA PHE A 215 6.18 8.67 13.29
C PHE A 215 5.01 9.66 13.10
N PHE A 216 5.26 10.95 12.97
CA PHE A 216 4.20 11.92 12.71
C PHE A 216 3.63 11.79 11.30
N GLN A 217 4.48 11.61 10.29
CA GLN A 217 4.03 11.30 8.93
C GLN A 217 3.30 9.94 8.90
N PHE A 218 3.78 8.98 9.66
CA PHE A 218 3.13 7.67 9.77
C PHE A 218 1.75 7.78 10.42
N TYR A 219 1.61 8.53 11.52
CA TYR A 219 0.31 8.84 12.13
C TYR A 219 -0.66 9.45 11.12
N LYS A 220 -0.25 10.47 10.37
CA LYS A 220 -1.10 11.09 9.33
C LYS A 220 -1.55 10.07 8.28
N GLN A 221 -0.67 9.17 7.87
CA GLN A 221 -0.99 8.11 6.91
C GLN A 221 -2.03 7.14 7.49
N LEU A 222 -1.88 6.73 8.73
CA LEU A 222 -2.83 5.79 9.37
C LEU A 222 -4.18 6.45 9.67
N HIS A 223 -4.17 7.72 10.07
CA HIS A 223 -5.39 8.52 10.21
C HIS A 223 -6.17 8.58 8.88
N PHE A 224 -5.46 8.82 7.78
CA PHE A 224 -6.06 8.78 6.45
C PHE A 224 -6.64 7.39 6.11
N PHE A 225 -5.95 6.30 6.45
CA PHE A 225 -6.43 4.93 6.20
C PHE A 225 -7.68 4.58 7.03
N GLY A 226 -7.75 5.04 8.28
CA GLY A 226 -8.94 4.87 9.11
C GLY A 226 -10.17 5.56 8.49
N ARG A 227 -10.00 6.79 8.02
CA ARG A 227 -11.03 7.54 7.26
C ARG A 227 -11.43 6.82 5.98
N ALA A 228 -10.43 6.36 5.23
CA ALA A 228 -10.65 5.64 3.97
C ALA A 228 -11.53 4.40 4.15
N ARG A 229 -11.41 3.68 5.26
CA ARG A 229 -12.23 2.49 5.55
C ARG A 229 -13.73 2.83 5.65
N ILE A 230 -14.07 3.90 6.35
CA ILE A 230 -15.45 4.39 6.44
C ILE A 230 -15.94 4.92 5.08
N ASN A 231 -15.07 5.62 4.35
CA ASN A 231 -15.42 6.11 3.01
C ASN A 231 -15.78 4.95 2.07
N VAL A 232 -14.96 3.90 2.02
CA VAL A 232 -15.24 2.69 1.20
C VAL A 232 -16.54 2.01 1.63
N SER A 233 -16.83 1.92 2.93
CA SER A 233 -18.06 1.28 3.43
C SER A 233 -19.35 2.03 3.04
N ARG A 234 -19.26 3.32 2.69
CA ARG A 234 -20.40 4.09 2.15
C ARG A 234 -20.79 3.63 0.73
N PHE A 235 -19.83 3.11 -0.04
CA PHE A 235 -20.08 2.53 -1.36
C PHE A 235 -20.37 1.03 -1.29
N PHE A 236 -19.77 0.34 -0.33
CA PHE A 236 -19.84 -1.12 -0.16
C PHE A 236 -19.98 -1.45 1.33
N SER A 237 -21.21 -1.46 1.83
CA SER A 237 -21.50 -1.70 3.27
C SER A 237 -20.96 -3.03 3.79
N ASP A 238 -21.00 -4.08 2.94
CA ASP A 238 -20.56 -5.44 3.27
C ASP A 238 -19.03 -5.56 3.46
N GLU A 239 -18.29 -4.52 3.07
CA GLU A 239 -16.83 -4.47 3.19
C GLU A 239 -16.36 -3.90 4.54
N LEU A 240 -17.26 -3.47 5.41
CA LEU A 240 -16.94 -3.09 6.77
C LEU A 240 -17.04 -4.31 7.69
N LYS A 241 -15.91 -4.94 8.01
CA LYS A 241 -15.81 -6.14 8.84
C LYS A 241 -15.42 -5.80 10.27
N LEU A 242 -15.71 -6.70 11.22
CA LEU A 242 -15.38 -6.53 12.64
C LEU A 242 -13.90 -6.23 12.90
N VAL A 243 -13.00 -6.83 12.12
CA VAL A 243 -11.55 -6.57 12.23
C VAL A 243 -11.19 -5.10 12.04
N HIS A 244 -11.95 -4.36 11.23
CA HIS A 244 -11.73 -2.94 11.00
C HIS A 244 -12.11 -2.04 12.19
N LEU A 245 -12.94 -2.56 13.11
CA LEU A 245 -13.32 -1.86 14.35
C LEU A 245 -12.23 -1.96 15.41
N PHE A 246 -11.33 -2.95 15.32
CA PHE A 246 -10.32 -3.20 16.34
C PHE A 246 -9.46 -1.97 16.68
N PRO A 247 -8.91 -1.19 15.71
CA PRO A 247 -8.14 0.00 16.06
C PRO A 247 -8.97 1.10 16.74
N ALA A 248 -10.25 1.23 16.38
CA ALA A 248 -11.15 2.18 17.04
C ALA A 248 -11.45 1.76 18.49
N PHE A 249 -11.74 0.48 18.69
CA PHE A 249 -11.93 -0.09 20.04
C PHE A 249 -10.67 0.03 20.89
N PHE A 250 -9.51 -0.32 20.34
CA PHE A 250 -8.21 -0.15 21.00
C PHE A 250 -8.00 1.31 21.41
N THR A 251 -8.28 2.26 20.53
CA THR A 251 -8.11 3.69 20.80
C THR A 251 -9.01 4.15 21.95
N LEU A 252 -10.29 3.78 21.92
CA LEU A 252 -11.24 4.14 22.98
C LEU A 252 -10.81 3.52 24.33
N SER A 253 -10.44 2.24 24.32
CA SER A 253 -9.97 1.54 25.54
C SER A 253 -8.69 2.15 26.10
N PHE A 254 -7.74 2.52 25.21
CA PHE A 254 -6.48 3.14 25.62
C PHE A 254 -6.70 4.54 26.22
N LEU A 255 -7.58 5.34 25.63
CA LEU A 255 -7.93 6.67 26.15
C LEU A 255 -8.76 6.60 27.43
N PHE A 256 -9.57 5.55 27.61
CA PHE A 256 -10.36 5.32 28.82
C PHE A 256 -9.51 4.78 29.99
N LEU A 257 -8.34 4.23 29.73
CA LEU A 257 -7.51 3.59 30.75
C LEU A 257 -7.19 4.48 31.97
N PRO A 258 -6.78 5.76 31.85
CA PRO A 258 -6.57 6.63 32.99
C PRO A 258 -7.85 6.85 33.80
N ILE A 259 -8.99 6.96 33.13
CA ILE A 259 -10.30 7.19 33.75
C ILE A 259 -10.72 5.96 34.55
N SER A 260 -10.42 4.76 34.10
CA SER A 260 -10.76 3.50 34.76
C SER A 260 -10.13 3.38 36.16
N PHE A 261 -8.94 3.94 36.37
CA PHE A 261 -8.32 3.98 37.72
C PHE A 261 -9.09 4.86 38.68
N LEU A 262 -9.75 5.93 38.19
CA LEU A 262 -10.55 6.82 39.04
C LEU A 262 -11.92 6.21 39.39
N ILE A 263 -12.48 5.39 38.49
CA ILE A 263 -13.78 4.73 38.70
C ILE A 263 -13.62 3.51 39.61
N TYR A 264 -12.68 2.63 39.30
CA TYR A 264 -12.39 1.43 40.07
C TYR A 264 -10.97 0.94 39.80
N PHE A 265 -10.09 1.13 40.78
CA PHE A 265 -8.66 0.85 40.69
C PHE A 265 -8.30 -0.53 40.06
N PRO A 266 -8.95 -1.65 40.48
CA PRO A 266 -8.68 -2.96 39.89
C PRO A 266 -8.92 -3.03 38.38
N ILE A 267 -9.92 -2.33 37.83
CA ILE A 267 -10.16 -2.26 36.37
C ILE A 267 -8.99 -1.58 35.70
N GLY A 268 -8.47 -0.48 36.24
CA GLY A 268 -7.29 0.20 35.73
C GLY A 268 -6.05 -0.70 35.72
N VAL A 269 -5.83 -1.49 36.79
CA VAL A 269 -4.72 -2.46 36.87
C VAL A 269 -4.87 -3.56 35.83
N ILE A 270 -6.05 -4.16 35.69
CA ILE A 270 -6.32 -5.22 34.72
C ILE A 270 -6.12 -4.69 33.30
N GLY A 271 -6.71 -3.52 32.98
CA GLY A 271 -6.55 -2.89 31.66
C GLY A 271 -5.08 -2.61 31.33
N SER A 272 -4.31 -2.05 32.27
CA SER A 272 -2.87 -1.81 32.10
C SER A 272 -2.09 -3.10 31.85
N SER A 273 -2.44 -4.18 32.57
CA SER A 273 -1.79 -5.48 32.42
C SER A 273 -2.05 -6.08 31.03
N ILE A 274 -3.26 -5.92 30.48
CA ILE A 274 -3.61 -6.38 29.13
C ILE A 274 -2.79 -5.60 28.07
N PHE A 275 -2.71 -4.27 28.18
CA PHE A 275 -1.89 -3.47 27.27
C PHE A 275 -0.40 -3.82 27.37
N LEU A 276 0.11 -3.99 28.59
CA LEU A 276 1.50 -4.39 28.81
C LEU A 276 1.79 -5.75 28.13
N LEU A 277 0.94 -6.75 28.36
CA LEU A 277 1.07 -8.07 27.74
C LEU A 277 1.05 -7.99 26.21
N TYR A 278 0.14 -7.20 25.65
CA TYR A 278 0.07 -6.98 24.18
C TYR A 278 1.36 -6.35 23.65
N PHE A 279 1.89 -5.31 24.30
CA PHE A 279 3.13 -4.66 23.86
C PHE A 279 4.37 -5.55 24.05
N LEU A 280 4.40 -6.39 25.09
CA LEU A 280 5.46 -7.40 25.24
C LEU A 280 5.41 -8.46 24.13
N LEU A 281 4.23 -8.86 23.70
CA LEU A 281 4.04 -9.78 22.57
C LEU A 281 4.54 -9.15 21.27
N ILE A 282 4.18 -7.89 20.99
CA ILE A 282 4.68 -7.12 19.84
C ILE A 282 6.21 -7.02 19.88
N PHE A 283 6.78 -6.70 21.04
CA PHE A 283 8.22 -6.57 21.20
C PHE A 283 8.94 -7.89 20.92
N SER A 284 8.45 -8.99 21.46
CA SER A 284 9.03 -10.32 21.28
C SER A 284 8.96 -10.78 19.83
N ASP A 285 7.83 -10.60 19.17
CA ASP A 285 7.65 -10.91 17.74
C ASP A 285 8.55 -10.03 16.87
N ALA A 286 8.65 -8.73 17.18
CA ALA A 286 9.52 -7.79 16.46
C ALA A 286 10.99 -8.16 16.61
N ILE A 287 11.47 -8.60 17.78
CA ILE A 287 12.83 -9.13 17.96
C ILE A 287 13.04 -10.35 17.06
N TYR A 288 12.08 -11.28 17.08
CA TYR A 288 12.18 -12.49 16.27
C TYR A 288 12.30 -12.20 14.77
N GLN A 289 11.48 -11.26 14.27
CA GLN A 289 11.44 -10.91 12.85
C GLN A 289 12.59 -10.00 12.40
N THR A 290 12.95 -9.00 13.21
CA THR A 290 13.94 -7.98 12.81
C THR A 290 15.37 -8.31 13.24
N LYS A 291 15.54 -9.23 14.20
CA LYS A 291 16.81 -9.58 14.83
C LYS A 291 17.57 -8.37 15.42
N ASN A 292 16.83 -7.31 15.78
CA ASN A 292 17.40 -6.06 16.28
C ASN A 292 16.52 -5.49 17.40
N ILE A 293 17.07 -5.42 18.61
CA ILE A 293 16.35 -4.97 19.82
C ILE A 293 15.90 -3.50 19.72
N TYR A 294 16.73 -2.64 19.11
CA TYR A 294 16.37 -1.23 18.93
C TYR A 294 15.18 -1.06 17.96
N VAL A 295 15.21 -1.80 16.84
CA VAL A 295 14.09 -1.81 15.90
C VAL A 295 12.84 -2.39 16.55
N ALA A 296 12.97 -3.44 17.39
CA ALA A 296 11.85 -4.03 18.10
C ALA A 296 11.20 -3.01 19.09
N PHE A 297 12.01 -2.27 19.82
CA PHE A 297 11.51 -1.19 20.68
C PHE A 297 10.75 -0.13 19.89
N LEU A 298 11.32 0.35 18.79
CA LEU A 298 10.65 1.30 17.89
C LEU A 298 9.38 0.71 17.27
N SER A 299 9.31 -0.62 17.07
CA SER A 299 8.15 -1.32 16.51
C SER A 299 6.95 -1.29 17.46
N VAL A 300 7.17 -1.40 18.77
CA VAL A 300 6.11 -1.21 19.78
C VAL A 300 5.49 0.18 19.65
N PHE A 301 6.33 1.20 19.55
CA PHE A 301 5.86 2.57 19.37
C PHE A 301 5.16 2.76 18.01
N ALA A 302 5.69 2.17 16.95
CA ALA A 302 5.06 2.20 15.62
C ALA A 302 3.67 1.56 15.62
N VAL A 303 3.48 0.42 16.30
CA VAL A 303 2.17 -0.24 16.45
C VAL A 303 1.19 0.64 17.23
N LEU A 304 1.64 1.27 18.32
CA LEU A 304 0.80 2.23 19.06
C LEU A 304 0.34 3.39 18.17
N VAL A 305 1.28 4.02 17.44
CA VAL A 305 0.97 5.10 16.49
C VAL A 305 0.00 4.63 15.40
N GLN A 306 0.18 3.40 14.90
CA GLN A 306 -0.71 2.81 13.91
C GLN A 306 -2.13 2.65 14.43
N LEU A 307 -2.31 2.03 15.59
CA LEU A 307 -3.64 1.75 16.15
C LEU A 307 -4.36 3.04 16.52
N LEU A 308 -3.67 3.99 17.18
CA LEU A 308 -4.25 5.30 17.50
C LEU A 308 -4.55 6.12 16.25
N GLY A 309 -3.62 6.21 15.32
CA GLY A 309 -3.82 6.97 14.08
C GLY A 309 -5.02 6.46 13.27
N TYR A 310 -5.07 5.15 13.04
CA TYR A 310 -6.18 4.52 12.33
C TYR A 310 -7.49 4.65 13.10
N GLY A 311 -7.50 4.36 14.41
CA GLY A 311 -8.70 4.42 15.24
C GLY A 311 -9.29 5.82 15.33
N ILE A 312 -8.47 6.85 15.54
CA ILE A 312 -8.91 8.25 15.53
C ILE A 312 -9.45 8.64 14.15
N GLY A 313 -8.76 8.28 13.07
CA GLY A 313 -9.22 8.54 11.72
C GLY A 313 -10.57 7.88 11.42
N PHE A 314 -10.74 6.62 11.82
CA PHE A 314 -11.98 5.86 11.69
C PHE A 314 -13.14 6.57 12.43
N LEU A 315 -12.94 6.90 13.71
CA LEU A 315 -13.95 7.59 14.53
C LEU A 315 -14.28 8.98 13.97
N THR A 316 -13.28 9.74 13.56
CA THR A 316 -13.47 11.06 12.94
C THR A 316 -14.37 10.99 11.71
N GLU A 317 -14.12 10.03 10.81
CA GLU A 317 -14.92 9.90 9.59
C GLU A 317 -16.31 9.30 9.86
N LEU A 318 -16.43 8.40 10.85
CA LEU A 318 -17.69 7.83 11.29
C LEU A 318 -18.64 8.92 11.83
N LEU A 319 -18.09 9.86 12.61
CA LEU A 319 -18.85 10.97 13.19
C LEU A 319 -19.05 12.14 12.22
N SER A 320 -18.33 12.17 11.10
CA SER A 320 -18.50 13.23 10.09
C SER A 320 -19.88 13.11 9.44
N LYS A 321 -20.64 14.21 9.46
CA LYS A 321 -21.89 14.28 8.68
C LYS A 321 -21.56 14.07 7.21
N LYS A 322 -22.34 13.20 6.53
CA LYS A 322 -22.24 13.01 5.07
C LYS A 322 -22.24 14.39 4.38
N ARG A 323 -21.18 14.72 3.70
CA ARG A 323 -21.17 15.75 2.66
C ARG A 323 -21.38 15.10 1.31
#